data_6d3c54574137387f2d7285357cbba6bb
#
_entry.id   6d3c54574137387f2d7285357cbba6bb
#
_cell.length_a   1.000
_cell.length_b   1.000
_cell.length_c   1.000
_cell.angle_alpha   90.00
_cell.angle_beta   90.00
_cell.angle_gamma   90.00
#
_symmetry.space_group_name_H-M   'P 1'
#
loop_
_entity.id
_entity.type
_entity.pdbx_description
1 polymer ?
#
loop_
_entity_poly.entity_id
_entity_poly.type
_entity_poly.pdbx_seq_one_letter_code
_entity_poly.pdbx_strand_id
1 'polypeptide(L)'
;MRRARKWREPLRPGERTNAAGKPVSNSILLSLPDAEYGYVRPHLQFVNLPHHRSLHEPGRSLKFGYFLNKGMISLVVTDGNGKSVEIGVTGNEGFTPIPMVIGLNRSPHRAVVQVAGEGFRVSVAVLEKLLLSSPRLYAILTRYAVIHGLQVAQTAGCNRLHSLVQRLARWLLLTQDRVGSGLLEITHDFLATMLGTDRPSVSLAASALQRQGIIEYAHGGVTVRNRKKLEQAACECYEMIHHFDGELAGR
;
A
#
# COMPACT_ATOMS: atom_id res chain seq x y z
N MET A 1 18.00 -23.53 -25.30
CA MET A 1 17.75 -22.07 -25.12
C MET A 1 16.25 -21.85 -24.99
N ARG A 2 15.74 -21.57 -23.77
CA ARG A 2 14.33 -21.18 -23.54
C ARG A 2 14.21 -19.70 -23.93
N ARG A 3 13.40 -19.39 -24.96
CA ARG A 3 13.05 -18.02 -25.35
C ARG A 3 12.44 -17.33 -24.11
N ALA A 4 13.06 -16.24 -23.66
CA ALA A 4 12.50 -15.33 -22.67
C ALA A 4 11.10 -14.94 -23.17
N ARG A 5 10.05 -15.30 -22.41
CA ARG A 5 8.69 -14.85 -22.71
C ARG A 5 8.67 -13.34 -22.56
N LYS A 6 8.49 -12.61 -23.66
CA LYS A 6 8.21 -11.16 -23.64
C LYS A 6 7.02 -10.93 -22.71
N TRP A 7 7.25 -10.18 -21.65
CA TRP A 7 6.20 -9.67 -20.78
C TRP A 7 5.30 -8.77 -21.63
N ARG A 8 3.99 -9.02 -21.64
CA ARG A 8 3.04 -8.04 -22.21
C ARG A 8 3.05 -6.84 -21.28
N GLU A 9 3.01 -5.64 -21.84
CA GLU A 9 2.77 -4.43 -21.06
C GLU A 9 1.47 -4.60 -20.25
N PRO A 10 1.45 -4.17 -18.98
CA PRO A 10 0.24 -4.25 -18.18
C PRO A 10 -0.86 -3.39 -18.82
N LEU A 11 -2.09 -3.89 -18.77
CA LEU A 11 -3.27 -3.14 -19.23
C LEU A 11 -3.41 -1.84 -18.43
N ARG A 12 -4.01 -0.83 -19.06
CA ARG A 12 -4.29 0.45 -18.41
C ARG A 12 -5.46 0.33 -17.43
N PRO A 13 -5.50 1.18 -16.39
CA PRO A 13 -6.65 1.28 -15.50
C PRO A 13 -7.97 1.42 -16.30
N GLY A 14 -8.96 0.59 -15.95
CA GLY A 14 -10.27 0.58 -16.60
C GLY A 14 -10.42 -0.29 -17.84
N GLU A 15 -9.33 -0.83 -18.42
CA GLU A 15 -9.42 -1.76 -19.57
C GLU A 15 -10.00 -3.14 -19.19
N ARG A 16 -10.09 -3.43 -17.88
CA ARG A 16 -10.75 -4.62 -17.34
C ARG A 16 -11.87 -4.25 -16.38
N THR A 17 -12.88 -5.12 -16.29
CA THR A 17 -13.99 -4.99 -15.35
C THR A 17 -14.25 -6.29 -14.63
N ASN A 18 -14.77 -6.25 -13.39
CA ASN A 18 -15.30 -7.43 -12.74
C ASN A 18 -16.60 -7.92 -13.44
N ALA A 19 -17.23 -8.99 -12.92
CA ALA A 19 -18.46 -9.52 -13.49
C ALA A 19 -19.64 -8.54 -13.46
N ALA A 20 -19.64 -7.59 -12.51
CA ALA A 20 -20.67 -6.54 -12.39
C ALA A 20 -20.32 -5.25 -13.18
N GLY A 21 -19.32 -5.27 -14.06
CA GLY A 21 -18.94 -4.13 -14.90
C GLY A 21 -18.14 -3.03 -14.19
N LYS A 22 -17.72 -3.22 -12.93
CA LYS A 22 -16.89 -2.24 -12.21
C LYS A 22 -15.45 -2.27 -12.73
N PRO A 23 -14.85 -1.10 -13.04
CA PRO A 23 -13.51 -1.02 -13.61
C PRO A 23 -12.44 -1.50 -12.63
N VAL A 24 -11.37 -2.08 -13.18
CA VAL A 24 -10.20 -2.55 -12.44
C VAL A 24 -9.04 -1.58 -12.66
N SER A 25 -8.41 -1.16 -11.56
CA SER A 25 -7.19 -0.33 -11.58
C SER A 25 -6.05 -0.95 -10.76
N ASN A 26 -6.29 -2.10 -10.12
CA ASN A 26 -5.26 -2.81 -9.38
C ASN A 26 -4.22 -3.42 -10.33
N SER A 27 -2.95 -3.10 -10.13
CA SER A 27 -1.85 -3.49 -11.02
C SER A 27 -1.66 -5.00 -11.12
N ILE A 28 -1.87 -5.73 -10.01
CA ILE A 28 -1.78 -7.20 -10.01
C ILE A 28 -2.85 -7.79 -10.93
N LEU A 29 -4.10 -7.34 -10.80
CA LEU A 29 -5.21 -7.82 -11.62
C LEU A 29 -5.05 -7.45 -13.10
N LEU A 30 -4.50 -6.26 -13.38
CA LEU A 30 -4.23 -5.80 -14.75
C LEU A 30 -3.08 -6.56 -15.42
N SER A 31 -2.14 -7.08 -14.65
CA SER A 31 -0.97 -7.82 -15.18
C SER A 31 -1.25 -9.30 -15.46
N LEU A 32 -2.41 -9.84 -15.07
CA LEU A 32 -2.76 -11.23 -15.33
C LEU A 32 -2.96 -11.50 -16.84
N PRO A 33 -2.63 -12.69 -17.36
CA PRO A 33 -3.09 -13.13 -18.67
C PRO A 33 -4.63 -13.19 -18.72
N ASP A 34 -5.22 -12.96 -19.90
CA ASP A 34 -6.68 -12.93 -20.08
C ASP A 34 -7.37 -14.23 -19.62
N ALA A 35 -6.75 -15.36 -19.90
CA ALA A 35 -7.28 -16.67 -19.47
C ALA A 35 -7.35 -16.78 -17.95
N GLU A 36 -6.29 -16.37 -17.21
CA GLU A 36 -6.29 -16.40 -15.74
C GLU A 36 -7.19 -15.33 -15.15
N TYR A 37 -7.22 -14.13 -15.76
CA TYR A 37 -8.16 -13.08 -15.34
C TYR A 37 -9.62 -13.55 -15.48
N GLY A 38 -9.93 -14.32 -16.52
CA GLY A 38 -11.25 -14.94 -16.70
C GLY A 38 -11.68 -15.80 -15.51
N TYR A 39 -10.77 -16.55 -14.89
CA TYR A 39 -11.06 -17.32 -13.67
C TYR A 39 -11.21 -16.44 -12.41
N VAL A 40 -10.43 -15.37 -12.31
CA VAL A 40 -10.47 -14.46 -11.14
C VAL A 40 -11.69 -13.56 -11.17
N ARG A 41 -12.05 -13.04 -12.34
CA ARG A 41 -13.07 -12.03 -12.59
C ARG A 41 -14.43 -12.29 -11.89
N PRO A 42 -15.02 -13.52 -11.95
CA PRO A 42 -16.33 -13.80 -11.33
C PRO A 42 -16.33 -13.66 -9.80
N HIS A 43 -15.16 -13.76 -9.18
CA HIS A 43 -15.00 -13.77 -7.72
C HIS A 43 -14.64 -12.41 -7.13
N LEU A 44 -14.41 -11.39 -7.98
CA LEU A 44 -14.08 -10.03 -7.56
C LEU A 44 -15.32 -9.30 -7.06
N GLN A 45 -15.50 -9.23 -5.75
CA GLN A 45 -16.58 -8.47 -5.12
C GLN A 45 -16.14 -7.03 -4.92
N PHE A 46 -16.81 -6.09 -5.58
CA PHE A 46 -16.51 -4.66 -5.40
C PHE A 46 -16.86 -4.20 -3.99
N VAL A 47 -15.99 -3.38 -3.39
CA VAL A 47 -16.17 -2.84 -2.04
C VAL A 47 -15.70 -1.39 -1.95
N ASN A 48 -16.45 -0.57 -1.23
CA ASN A 48 -15.99 0.73 -0.76
C ASN A 48 -15.19 0.53 0.53
N LEU A 49 -14.11 1.29 0.64
CA LEU A 49 -13.16 1.25 1.73
C LEU A 49 -13.15 2.63 2.42
N PRO A 50 -14.08 2.89 3.36
CA PRO A 50 -14.12 4.16 4.06
C PRO A 50 -12.92 4.32 4.99
N HIS A 51 -12.51 5.59 5.20
CA HIS A 51 -11.43 5.96 6.11
C HIS A 51 -11.60 5.34 7.51
N HIS A 52 -10.50 4.96 8.14
CA HIS A 52 -10.42 4.30 9.45
C HIS A 52 -11.04 2.89 9.56
N ARG A 53 -11.58 2.33 8.48
CA ARG A 53 -12.09 0.96 8.51
C ARG A 53 -10.95 -0.03 8.78
N SER A 54 -11.08 -0.83 9.83
CA SER A 54 -10.22 -2.00 10.03
C SER A 54 -10.64 -3.13 9.10
N LEU A 55 -9.68 -3.70 8.38
CA LEU A 55 -9.88 -4.84 7.49
C LEU A 55 -9.60 -6.16 8.22
N HIS A 56 -8.64 -6.17 9.11
CA HIS A 56 -8.38 -7.26 10.04
C HIS A 56 -7.62 -6.76 11.28
N GLU A 57 -7.82 -7.48 12.38
CA GLU A 57 -7.17 -7.23 13.66
C GLU A 57 -6.10 -8.29 13.94
N PRO A 58 -5.08 -7.97 14.77
CA PRO A 58 -4.01 -8.91 15.12
C PRO A 58 -4.54 -10.22 15.68
N GLY A 59 -4.01 -11.35 15.20
CA GLY A 59 -4.35 -12.69 15.67
C GLY A 59 -5.75 -13.19 15.30
N ARG A 60 -6.61 -12.37 14.71
CA ARG A 60 -7.93 -12.80 14.25
C ARG A 60 -7.84 -13.50 12.90
N SER A 61 -8.79 -14.43 12.66
CA SER A 61 -8.89 -15.12 11.37
C SER A 61 -9.17 -14.14 10.23
N LEU A 62 -8.37 -14.23 9.19
CA LEU A 62 -8.52 -13.48 7.96
C LEU A 62 -9.73 -14.02 7.19
N LYS A 63 -10.62 -13.16 6.75
CA LYS A 63 -11.85 -13.53 6.03
C LYS A 63 -11.77 -13.20 4.54
N PHE A 64 -11.12 -12.11 4.20
CA PHE A 64 -11.05 -11.57 2.85
C PHE A 64 -9.64 -11.06 2.52
N GLY A 65 -9.22 -11.27 1.28
CA GLY A 65 -8.13 -10.56 0.64
C GLY A 65 -8.66 -9.40 -0.20
N TYR A 66 -7.86 -8.33 -0.31
CA TYR A 66 -8.25 -7.08 -0.97
C TYR A 66 -7.25 -6.69 -2.04
N PHE A 67 -7.77 -6.38 -3.22
CA PHE A 67 -7.07 -5.74 -4.34
C PHE A 67 -7.57 -4.30 -4.45
N LEU A 68 -6.74 -3.32 -4.13
CA LEU A 68 -7.17 -1.91 -4.16
C LEU A 68 -7.18 -1.37 -5.59
N ASN A 69 -8.21 -0.60 -5.92
CA ASN A 69 -8.25 0.24 -7.11
C ASN A 69 -7.75 1.65 -6.80
N LYS A 70 -8.16 2.17 -5.63
CA LYS A 70 -7.82 3.51 -5.12
C LYS A 70 -7.74 3.46 -3.61
N GLY A 71 -7.11 4.47 -3.04
CA GLY A 71 -6.93 4.60 -1.60
C GLY A 71 -5.65 3.92 -1.11
N MET A 72 -5.51 3.82 0.20
CA MET A 72 -4.33 3.23 0.83
C MET A 72 -4.70 2.51 2.12
N ILE A 73 -4.08 1.36 2.32
CA ILE A 73 -4.19 0.56 3.55
C ILE A 73 -2.82 0.59 4.23
N SER A 74 -2.82 0.88 5.54
CA SER A 74 -1.64 0.79 6.40
C SER A 74 -1.63 -0.50 7.18
N LEU A 75 -0.47 -1.14 7.26
CA LEU A 75 -0.16 -2.17 8.22
C LEU A 75 0.43 -1.53 9.48
N VAL A 76 -0.18 -1.81 10.61
CA VAL A 76 0.14 -1.16 11.88
C VAL A 76 0.48 -2.21 12.93
N VAL A 77 1.57 -1.99 13.65
CA VAL A 77 1.92 -2.70 14.90
C VAL A 77 1.51 -1.83 16.08
N THR A 78 0.90 -2.44 17.08
CA THR A 78 0.53 -1.78 18.34
C THR A 78 1.19 -2.51 19.50
N ASP A 79 1.83 -1.77 20.39
CA ASP A 79 2.43 -2.33 21.62
C ASP A 79 1.37 -2.58 22.72
N GLY A 80 1.81 -3.19 23.82
CA GLY A 80 0.94 -3.46 24.97
C GLY A 80 0.36 -2.22 25.66
N ASN A 81 0.90 -1.02 25.40
CA ASN A 81 0.46 0.26 25.94
C ASN A 81 -0.46 1.03 24.96
N GLY A 82 -0.78 0.44 23.81
CA GLY A 82 -1.63 1.05 22.79
C GLY A 82 -0.89 2.00 21.84
N LYS A 83 0.42 2.17 21.94
CA LYS A 83 1.20 2.94 20.97
C LYS A 83 1.30 2.17 19.66
N SER A 84 1.10 2.88 18.57
CA SER A 84 1.06 2.27 17.24
C SER A 84 2.10 2.91 16.32
N VAL A 85 2.60 2.11 15.37
CA VAL A 85 3.47 2.56 14.28
C VAL A 85 3.12 1.84 12.99
N GLU A 86 3.13 2.57 11.89
CA GLU A 86 3.00 1.99 10.56
C GLU A 86 4.31 1.29 10.17
N ILE A 87 4.17 0.06 9.70
CA ILE A 87 5.30 -0.75 9.23
C ILE A 87 5.29 -0.95 7.71
N GLY A 88 4.17 -0.72 7.05
CA GLY A 88 4.04 -0.87 5.61
C GLY A 88 2.71 -0.35 5.11
N VAL A 89 2.63 -0.12 3.81
CA VAL A 89 1.45 0.38 3.12
C VAL A 89 1.15 -0.46 1.88
N THR A 90 -0.13 -0.50 1.49
CA THR A 90 -0.61 -1.14 0.26
C THR A 90 -1.53 -0.18 -0.46
N GLY A 91 -1.24 0.11 -1.73
CA GLY A 91 -2.08 0.88 -2.64
C GLY A 91 -2.63 0.01 -3.78
N ASN A 92 -2.87 0.63 -4.94
CA ASN A 92 -3.36 -0.07 -6.13
C ASN A 92 -2.33 -1.00 -6.78
N GLU A 93 -1.07 -0.95 -6.36
CA GLU A 93 0.01 -1.85 -6.78
C GLU A 93 -0.09 -3.23 -6.13
N GLY A 94 -0.88 -3.39 -5.05
CA GLY A 94 -0.73 -4.49 -4.14
C GLY A 94 -1.99 -5.26 -3.77
N PHE A 95 -1.77 -6.14 -2.79
CA PHE A 95 -2.75 -7.03 -2.20
C PHE A 95 -2.54 -7.10 -0.68
N THR A 96 -3.63 -7.17 0.08
CA THR A 96 -3.59 -7.36 1.54
C THR A 96 -4.75 -8.25 2.01
N PRO A 97 -4.59 -9.08 3.05
CA PRO A 97 -3.37 -9.35 3.82
C PRO A 97 -2.43 -10.35 3.16
N ILE A 98 -1.15 -10.05 3.19
CA ILE A 98 -0.06 -10.87 2.60
C ILE A 98 -0.04 -12.33 3.09
N PRO A 99 -0.23 -12.63 4.40
CA PRO A 99 -0.18 -14.02 4.90
C PRO A 99 -1.09 -14.99 4.15
N MET A 100 -2.23 -14.51 3.61
CA MET A 100 -3.15 -15.36 2.83
C MET A 100 -2.52 -15.96 1.56
N VAL A 101 -1.51 -15.33 1.00
CA VAL A 101 -0.85 -15.78 -0.25
C VAL A 101 -0.20 -17.14 -0.07
N ILE A 102 0.28 -17.44 1.13
CA ILE A 102 0.94 -18.70 1.49
C ILE A 102 0.09 -19.56 2.44
N GLY A 103 -1.22 -19.35 2.47
CA GLY A 103 -2.16 -20.16 3.25
C GLY A 103 -2.21 -19.88 4.75
N LEU A 104 -1.57 -18.80 5.24
CA LEU A 104 -1.72 -18.39 6.63
C LEU A 104 -3.04 -17.64 6.81
N ASN A 105 -3.83 -18.03 7.80
CA ASN A 105 -5.15 -17.47 8.04
C ASN A 105 -5.20 -16.41 9.15
N ARG A 106 -4.06 -15.97 9.64
CA ARG A 106 -3.91 -14.92 10.68
C ARG A 106 -2.76 -14.00 10.34
N SER A 107 -2.84 -12.76 10.83
CA SER A 107 -1.77 -11.77 10.77
C SER A 107 -1.46 -11.25 12.16
N PRO A 108 -0.19 -11.01 12.52
CA PRO A 108 0.17 -10.33 13.76
C PRO A 108 -0.10 -8.82 13.71
N HIS A 109 -0.39 -8.28 12.54
CA HIS A 109 -0.57 -6.85 12.31
C HIS A 109 -2.05 -6.50 12.12
N ARG A 110 -2.40 -5.26 12.45
CA ARG A 110 -3.68 -4.66 12.06
C ARG A 110 -3.55 -4.09 10.65
N ALA A 111 -4.59 -4.21 9.82
CA ALA A 111 -4.70 -3.47 8.56
C ALA A 111 -5.85 -2.49 8.64
N VAL A 112 -5.57 -1.21 8.39
CA VAL A 112 -6.55 -0.12 8.46
C VAL A 112 -6.54 0.69 7.17
N VAL A 113 -7.73 1.09 6.72
CA VAL A 113 -7.90 2.00 5.57
C VAL A 113 -7.44 3.39 6.02
N GLN A 114 -6.30 3.83 5.48
CA GLN A 114 -5.70 5.11 5.79
C GLN A 114 -6.20 6.23 4.88
N VAL A 115 -6.33 5.93 3.59
CA VAL A 115 -6.95 6.84 2.63
C VAL A 115 -8.15 6.12 2.06
N ALA A 116 -9.32 6.76 2.18
CA ALA A 116 -10.56 6.20 1.65
C ALA A 116 -10.44 5.87 0.16
N GLY A 117 -11.07 4.78 -0.25
CA GLY A 117 -10.98 4.33 -1.62
C GLY A 117 -11.96 3.22 -1.93
N GLU A 118 -11.61 2.43 -2.91
CA GLU A 118 -12.41 1.32 -3.40
C GLU A 118 -11.52 0.21 -3.97
N GLY A 119 -12.07 -0.96 -4.15
CA GLY A 119 -11.36 -2.07 -4.75
C GLY A 119 -12.20 -3.33 -4.81
N PHE A 120 -11.52 -4.46 -4.84
CA PHE A 120 -12.17 -5.77 -4.87
C PHE A 120 -11.71 -6.59 -3.67
N ARG A 121 -12.64 -7.39 -3.13
CA ARG A 121 -12.30 -8.41 -2.15
C ARG A 121 -12.63 -9.80 -2.69
N VAL A 122 -11.88 -10.77 -2.19
CA VAL A 122 -12.12 -12.20 -2.40
C VAL A 122 -12.09 -12.91 -1.05
N SER A 123 -12.95 -13.91 -0.82
CA SER A 123 -12.89 -14.69 0.43
C SER A 123 -11.65 -15.59 0.46
N VAL A 124 -11.20 -15.97 1.65
CA VAL A 124 -10.06 -16.91 1.84
C VAL A 124 -10.25 -18.17 1.01
N ALA A 125 -11.41 -18.84 1.14
CA ALA A 125 -11.67 -20.11 0.43
C ALA A 125 -11.66 -19.97 -1.10
N VAL A 126 -12.05 -18.80 -1.62
CA VAL A 126 -11.98 -18.50 -3.05
C VAL A 126 -10.52 -18.24 -3.45
N LEU A 127 -9.79 -17.43 -2.68
CA LEU A 127 -8.40 -17.13 -2.98
C LEU A 127 -7.55 -18.42 -3.03
N GLU A 128 -7.70 -19.32 -2.08
CA GLU A 128 -7.00 -20.61 -2.06
C GLU A 128 -7.22 -21.39 -3.36
N LYS A 129 -8.47 -21.50 -3.83
CA LYS A 129 -8.80 -22.14 -5.11
C LYS A 129 -8.17 -21.41 -6.31
N LEU A 130 -8.22 -20.09 -6.31
CA LEU A 130 -7.63 -19.29 -7.39
C LEU A 130 -6.11 -19.46 -7.46
N LEU A 131 -5.42 -19.51 -6.33
CA LEU A 131 -3.97 -19.69 -6.28
C LEU A 131 -3.54 -21.07 -6.83
N LEU A 132 -4.34 -22.12 -6.63
CA LEU A 132 -4.11 -23.44 -7.21
C LEU A 132 -4.37 -23.47 -8.73
N SER A 133 -5.34 -22.70 -9.21
CA SER A 133 -5.78 -22.71 -10.61
C SER A 133 -5.09 -21.68 -11.49
N SER A 134 -4.44 -20.68 -10.89
CA SER A 134 -3.85 -19.53 -11.56
C SER A 134 -2.38 -19.36 -11.19
N PRO A 135 -1.47 -20.12 -11.81
CA PRO A 135 -0.03 -20.09 -11.45
C PRO A 135 0.60 -18.70 -11.58
N ARG A 136 0.10 -17.88 -12.53
CA ARG A 136 0.60 -16.52 -12.71
C ARG A 136 0.15 -15.60 -11.55
N LEU A 137 -1.10 -15.71 -11.13
CA LEU A 137 -1.59 -14.98 -9.96
C LEU A 137 -0.76 -15.33 -8.72
N TYR A 138 -0.53 -16.63 -8.49
CA TYR A 138 0.31 -17.10 -7.37
C TYR A 138 1.73 -16.51 -7.45
N ALA A 139 2.37 -16.57 -8.61
CA ALA A 139 3.72 -16.05 -8.81
C ALA A 139 3.82 -14.54 -8.55
N ILE A 140 2.83 -13.77 -9.05
CA ILE A 140 2.79 -12.32 -8.85
C ILE A 140 2.56 -11.97 -7.37
N LEU A 141 1.61 -12.62 -6.72
CA LEU A 141 1.30 -12.37 -5.30
C LEU A 141 2.48 -12.78 -4.40
N THR A 142 3.16 -13.90 -4.69
CA THR A 142 4.36 -14.30 -3.95
C THR A 142 5.50 -13.30 -4.14
N ARG A 143 5.73 -12.82 -5.36
CA ARG A 143 6.71 -11.76 -5.62
C ARG A 143 6.35 -10.48 -4.86
N TYR A 144 5.10 -10.06 -4.90
CA TYR A 144 4.62 -8.92 -4.13
C TYR A 144 4.85 -9.12 -2.64
N ALA A 145 4.56 -10.29 -2.09
CA ALA A 145 4.78 -10.61 -0.68
C ALA A 145 6.25 -10.42 -0.26
N VAL A 146 7.20 -10.88 -1.10
CA VAL A 146 8.64 -10.69 -0.84
C VAL A 146 9.02 -9.22 -0.88
N ILE A 147 8.61 -8.50 -1.93
CA ILE A 147 8.92 -7.07 -2.10
C ILE A 147 8.33 -6.25 -0.94
N HIS A 148 7.08 -6.51 -0.56
CA HIS A 148 6.46 -5.85 0.57
C HIS A 148 7.21 -6.15 1.89
N GLY A 149 7.70 -7.38 2.08
CA GLY A 149 8.55 -7.74 3.21
C GLY A 149 9.86 -6.93 3.25
N LEU A 150 10.50 -6.72 2.10
CA LEU A 150 11.69 -5.88 1.99
C LEU A 150 11.38 -4.40 2.32
N GLN A 151 10.23 -3.88 1.88
CA GLN A 151 9.77 -2.53 2.23
C GLN A 151 9.53 -2.38 3.74
N VAL A 152 8.92 -3.37 4.38
CA VAL A 152 8.71 -3.41 5.83
C VAL A 152 10.06 -3.41 6.56
N ALA A 153 11.01 -4.23 6.14
CA ALA A 153 12.36 -4.27 6.70
C ALA A 153 13.08 -2.91 6.56
N GLN A 154 13.00 -2.29 5.37
CA GLN A 154 13.55 -0.96 5.12
C GLN A 154 12.90 0.11 6.01
N THR A 155 11.58 0.03 6.21
CA THR A 155 10.84 0.94 7.09
C THR A 155 11.27 0.79 8.55
N ALA A 156 11.51 -0.43 9.02
CA ALA A 156 12.01 -0.68 10.38
C ALA A 156 13.39 -0.04 10.60
N GLY A 157 14.33 -0.22 9.66
CA GLY A 157 15.63 0.44 9.69
C GLY A 157 15.50 1.97 9.67
N CYS A 158 14.68 2.48 8.76
CA CYS A 158 14.41 3.92 8.62
C CYS A 158 13.87 4.54 9.92
N ASN A 159 12.97 3.86 10.61
CA ASN A 159 12.38 4.34 11.86
C ASN A 159 13.41 4.52 12.98
N ARG A 160 14.54 3.81 12.93
CA ARG A 160 15.61 3.91 13.92
C ARG A 160 16.74 4.85 13.52
N LEU A 161 17.07 4.90 12.23
CA LEU A 161 18.32 5.52 11.74
C LEU A 161 18.13 6.95 11.24
N HIS A 162 16.93 7.33 10.83
CA HIS A 162 16.67 8.63 10.19
C HIS A 162 15.88 9.59 11.07
N SER A 163 16.13 10.89 10.86
CA SER A 163 15.42 11.97 11.56
C SER A 163 13.92 11.96 11.22
N LEU A 164 13.10 12.52 12.12
CA LEU A 164 11.66 12.60 11.92
C LEU A 164 11.28 13.41 10.66
N VAL A 165 12.04 14.46 10.32
CA VAL A 165 11.82 15.25 9.10
C VAL A 165 12.00 14.40 7.85
N GLN A 166 13.07 13.61 7.78
CA GLN A 166 13.33 12.69 6.66
C GLN A 166 12.26 11.61 6.54
N ARG A 167 11.85 11.03 7.69
CA ARG A 167 10.80 10.01 7.75
C ARG A 167 9.43 10.56 7.34
N LEU A 168 9.09 11.78 7.75
CA LEU A 168 7.88 12.48 7.34
C LEU A 168 7.90 12.74 5.83
N ALA A 169 9.00 13.25 5.28
CA ALA A 169 9.15 13.49 3.84
C ALA A 169 8.98 12.20 3.03
N ARG A 170 9.65 11.11 3.43
CA ARG A 170 9.49 9.77 2.82
C ARG A 170 8.03 9.31 2.86
N TRP A 171 7.38 9.44 4.01
CA TRP A 171 6.01 9.00 4.21
C TRP A 171 5.02 9.77 3.30
N LEU A 172 5.18 11.09 3.20
CA LEU A 172 4.37 11.93 2.32
C LEU A 172 4.55 11.56 0.84
N LEU A 173 5.78 11.26 0.41
CA LEU A 173 6.07 10.81 -0.96
C LEU A 173 5.40 9.48 -1.26
N LEU A 174 5.60 8.47 -0.42
CA LEU A 174 5.00 7.15 -0.60
C LEU A 174 3.47 7.19 -0.61
N THR A 175 2.87 8.09 0.18
CA THR A 175 1.42 8.31 0.19
C THR A 175 0.97 9.00 -1.10
N GLN A 176 1.66 10.06 -1.53
CA GLN A 176 1.35 10.78 -2.77
C GLN A 176 1.42 9.87 -4.00
N ASP A 177 2.43 8.99 -4.07
CA ASP A 177 2.60 8.04 -5.18
C ASP A 177 1.41 7.08 -5.30
N ARG A 178 0.83 6.66 -4.17
CA ARG A 178 -0.30 5.72 -4.13
C ARG A 178 -1.66 6.38 -4.32
N VAL A 179 -1.80 7.60 -3.81
CA VAL A 179 -3.09 8.33 -3.85
C VAL A 179 -3.24 9.15 -5.13
N GLY A 180 -2.12 9.57 -5.74
CA GLY A 180 -2.11 10.41 -6.95
C GLY A 180 -2.63 11.83 -6.72
N SER A 181 -2.80 12.27 -5.46
CA SER A 181 -3.29 13.61 -5.09
C SER A 181 -2.18 14.47 -4.50
N GLY A 182 -2.21 15.77 -4.83
CA GLY A 182 -1.34 16.75 -4.19
C GLY A 182 -1.79 17.14 -2.78
N LEU A 183 -3.08 16.95 -2.46
CA LEU A 183 -3.66 17.17 -1.14
C LEU A 183 -3.87 15.82 -0.44
N LEU A 184 -3.31 15.71 0.75
CA LEU A 184 -3.45 14.56 1.63
C LEU A 184 -4.22 15.00 2.88
N GLU A 185 -5.44 14.50 3.06
CA GLU A 185 -6.28 14.78 4.23
C GLU A 185 -5.76 14.00 5.45
N ILE A 186 -4.82 14.59 6.17
CA ILE A 186 -4.06 13.91 7.22
C ILE A 186 -3.81 14.88 8.37
N THR A 187 -4.16 14.47 9.59
CA THR A 187 -3.91 15.24 10.81
C THR A 187 -2.53 14.96 11.41
N HIS A 188 -1.99 15.88 12.23
CA HIS A 188 -0.74 15.64 12.96
C HIS A 188 -0.84 14.50 13.96
N ASP A 189 -2.02 14.28 14.58
CA ASP A 189 -2.24 13.15 15.49
C ASP A 189 -2.13 11.82 14.75
N PHE A 190 -2.70 11.77 13.54
CA PHE A 190 -2.60 10.58 12.69
C PHE A 190 -1.14 10.35 12.23
N LEU A 191 -0.45 11.40 11.77
CA LEU A 191 0.97 11.30 11.40
C LEU A 191 1.83 10.85 12.58
N ALA A 192 1.53 11.32 13.80
CA ALA A 192 2.23 10.89 15.00
C ALA A 192 2.09 9.39 15.23
N THR A 193 0.88 8.85 15.07
CA THR A 193 0.63 7.41 15.14
C THR A 193 1.39 6.65 14.05
N MET A 194 1.31 7.09 12.78
CA MET A 194 1.97 6.40 11.67
C MET A 194 3.50 6.44 11.77
N LEU A 195 4.06 7.55 12.24
CA LEU A 195 5.50 7.72 12.42
C LEU A 195 6.03 7.19 13.78
N GLY A 196 5.15 6.67 14.65
CA GLY A 196 5.53 6.13 15.96
C GLY A 196 6.17 7.18 16.87
N THR A 197 5.62 8.40 16.91
CA THR A 197 6.11 9.55 17.68
C THR A 197 4.95 10.31 18.32
N ASP A 198 5.21 11.49 18.90
CA ASP A 198 4.21 12.37 19.47
C ASP A 198 3.82 13.52 18.49
N ARG A 199 2.64 14.11 18.71
CA ARG A 199 2.11 15.20 17.89
C ARG A 199 3.00 16.45 17.87
N PRO A 200 3.55 16.94 19.01
CA PRO A 200 4.48 18.08 19.00
C PRO A 200 5.69 17.87 18.09
N SER A 201 6.29 16.69 18.13
CA SER A 201 7.43 16.32 17.27
C SER A 201 7.05 16.35 15.79
N VAL A 202 5.88 15.83 15.42
CA VAL A 202 5.35 15.92 14.04
C VAL A 202 5.13 17.37 13.64
N SER A 203 4.56 18.21 14.54
CA SER A 203 4.32 19.63 14.25
C SER A 203 5.62 20.37 13.98
N LEU A 204 6.69 20.07 14.71
CA LEU A 204 8.03 20.64 14.47
C LEU A 204 8.60 20.20 13.13
N ALA A 205 8.51 18.90 12.80
CA ALA A 205 8.99 18.35 11.54
C ALA A 205 8.22 18.94 10.33
N ALA A 206 6.88 19.01 10.42
CA ALA A 206 6.05 19.63 9.39
C ALA A 206 6.35 21.12 9.21
N SER A 207 6.53 21.85 10.30
CA SER A 207 6.92 23.28 10.26
C SER A 207 8.30 23.49 9.62
N ALA A 208 9.25 22.56 9.80
CA ALA A 208 10.55 22.62 9.15
C ALA A 208 10.42 22.48 7.62
N LEU A 209 9.60 21.55 7.13
CA LEU A 209 9.32 21.40 5.70
C LEU A 209 8.52 22.57 5.13
N GLN A 210 7.58 23.13 5.90
CA GLN A 210 6.75 24.27 5.48
C GLN A 210 7.58 25.55 5.36
N ARG A 211 8.49 25.85 6.30
CA ARG A 211 9.38 27.02 6.21
C ARG A 211 10.27 27.00 4.97
N GLN A 212 10.58 25.82 4.43
CA GLN A 212 11.35 25.64 3.20
C GLN A 212 10.47 25.68 1.93
N GLY A 213 9.14 25.92 2.08
CA GLY A 213 8.18 25.93 0.97
C GLY A 213 8.00 24.55 0.30
N ILE A 214 8.30 23.46 1.01
CA ILE A 214 8.19 22.09 0.49
C ILE A 214 6.75 21.60 0.57
N ILE A 215 6.11 21.84 1.71
CA ILE A 215 4.71 21.50 1.96
C ILE A 215 3.95 22.71 2.47
N GLU A 216 2.64 22.64 2.40
CA GLU A 216 1.71 23.51 3.10
C GLU A 216 0.76 22.67 3.94
N TYR A 217 0.65 22.99 5.22
CA TYR A 217 -0.26 22.33 6.13
C TYR A 217 -1.39 23.29 6.50
N ALA A 218 -2.61 22.98 6.09
CA ALA A 218 -3.79 23.79 6.37
C ALA A 218 -5.04 22.91 6.50
N HIS A 219 -5.95 23.29 7.40
CA HIS A 219 -7.29 22.69 7.56
C HIS A 219 -7.30 21.14 7.71
N GLY A 220 -6.30 20.59 8.39
CA GLY A 220 -6.21 19.14 8.62
C GLY A 220 -5.68 18.34 7.40
N GLY A 221 -5.08 19.04 6.44
CA GLY A 221 -4.47 18.42 5.27
C GLY A 221 -3.06 18.92 5.00
N VAL A 222 -2.28 18.10 4.30
CA VAL A 222 -0.93 18.43 3.80
C VAL A 222 -0.98 18.54 2.29
N THR A 223 -0.55 19.66 1.74
CA THR A 223 -0.35 19.84 0.29
C THR A 223 1.15 19.85 0.00
N VAL A 224 1.59 18.97 -0.90
CA VAL A 224 2.97 18.98 -1.42
C VAL A 224 3.11 20.10 -2.45
N ARG A 225 3.85 21.15 -2.09
CA ARG A 225 4.08 22.33 -2.95
C ARG A 225 5.27 22.15 -3.89
N ASN A 226 6.29 21.43 -3.43
CA ASN A 226 7.50 21.16 -4.23
C ASN A 226 7.96 19.71 -4.02
N ARG A 227 7.53 18.84 -4.94
CA ARG A 227 7.87 17.42 -4.87
C ARG A 227 9.38 17.17 -4.94
N LYS A 228 10.10 17.86 -5.83
CA LYS A 228 11.55 17.68 -5.97
C LYS A 228 12.32 18.01 -4.69
N LYS A 229 11.94 19.10 -4.01
CA LYS A 229 12.51 19.42 -2.69
C LYS A 229 12.10 18.42 -1.62
N LEU A 230 10.88 17.87 -1.70
CA LEU A 230 10.43 16.83 -0.77
C LEU A 230 11.24 15.54 -0.92
N GLU A 231 11.57 15.15 -2.16
CA GLU A 231 12.48 14.03 -2.45
C GLU A 231 13.89 14.27 -1.87
N GLN A 232 14.42 15.48 -2.00
CA GLN A 232 15.70 15.85 -1.39
C GLN A 232 15.67 15.88 0.15
N ALA A 233 14.52 16.17 0.74
CA ALA A 233 14.33 16.17 2.20
C ALA A 233 14.08 14.76 2.77
N ALA A 234 13.73 13.80 1.94
CA ALA A 234 13.56 12.41 2.34
C ALA A 234 14.91 11.71 2.54
N CYS A 235 14.91 10.58 3.25
CA CYS A 235 16.04 9.69 3.28
C CYS A 235 16.05 8.79 2.04
N GLU A 236 17.20 8.18 1.75
CA GLU A 236 17.42 7.21 0.67
C GLU A 236 16.45 6.02 0.69
N CYS A 237 15.82 5.77 1.83
CA CYS A 237 14.79 4.73 1.96
C CYS A 237 13.60 4.94 1.02
N TYR A 238 13.31 6.20 0.63
CA TYR A 238 12.27 6.47 -0.36
C TYR A 238 12.63 5.86 -1.72
N GLU A 239 13.81 6.17 -2.24
CA GLU A 239 14.26 5.66 -3.54
C GLU A 239 14.37 4.13 -3.54
N MET A 240 14.87 3.53 -2.45
CA MET A 240 14.95 2.08 -2.31
C MET A 240 13.58 1.43 -2.39
N ILE A 241 12.57 1.94 -1.65
CA ILE A 241 11.21 1.40 -1.67
C ILE A 241 10.59 1.61 -3.06
N HIS A 242 10.71 2.80 -3.63
CA HIS A 242 10.19 3.13 -4.96
C HIS A 242 10.78 2.24 -6.06
N HIS A 243 12.08 1.91 -5.97
CA HIS A 243 12.73 0.99 -6.90
C HIS A 243 12.08 -0.41 -6.85
N PHE A 244 11.83 -0.96 -5.67
CA PHE A 244 11.17 -2.25 -5.51
C PHE A 244 9.71 -2.24 -6.00
N ASP A 245 8.99 -1.13 -5.87
CA ASP A 245 7.64 -0.97 -6.46
C ASP A 245 7.71 -1.03 -8.01
N GLY A 246 8.74 -0.45 -8.60
CA GLY A 246 9.03 -0.56 -10.05
C GLY A 246 9.29 -1.99 -10.51
N GLU A 247 9.99 -2.79 -9.71
CA GLU A 247 10.24 -4.21 -9.97
C GLU A 247 8.94 -5.04 -10.07
N LEU A 248 7.89 -4.67 -9.29
CA LEU A 248 6.57 -5.31 -9.41
C LEU A 248 5.92 -5.06 -10.77
N ALA A 249 6.09 -3.87 -11.30
CA ALA A 249 5.54 -3.46 -12.59
C ALA A 249 6.30 -4.07 -13.80
N GLY A 250 7.42 -4.78 -13.56
CA GLY A 250 8.23 -5.37 -14.63
C GLY A 250 9.01 -4.34 -15.45
N ARG A 251 9.34 -3.19 -14.83
CA ARG A 251 10.18 -2.12 -15.42
C ARG A 251 11.63 -2.31 -15.06
#